data_be68a27b52df19009eca9a9c66cb7018
#
_entry.id   be68a27b52df19009eca9a9c66cb7018
#
_cell.length_a   1.000
_cell.length_b   1.000
_cell.length_c   1.000
_cell.angle_alpha   90.00
_cell.angle_beta   90.00
_cell.angle_gamma   90.00
#
_symmetry.space_group_name_H-M   'P 1'
#
loop_
_entity.id
_entity.type
_entity.pdbx_description
1 polymer ?
#
loop_
_entity_poly.entity_id
_entity_poly.type
_entity_poly.pdbx_seq_one_letter_code
_entity_poly.pdbx_strand_id
1 'polypeptide(L)' 'MTDTKEHAFESITEALALIDAGLGNMRHRELVSTDEVADLLLDVRTLLAIPLSERDSLSVN' A
#
# COMPACT_ATOMS: atom_id res chain seq x y z
N MET A 1 -23.65 -4.28 -0.82
CA MET A 1 -23.21 -3.59 -0.38
C MET A 1 -22.14 -2.93 -0.96
N THR A 2 -22.02 -1.91 -0.82
CA THR A 2 -21.06 -1.15 -1.38
C THR A 2 -19.80 -1.31 -0.74
N ASP A 3 -19.75 -2.13 0.16
CA ASP A 3 -18.60 -2.20 0.95
C ASP A 3 -17.34 -2.47 0.21
N THR A 4 -17.38 -3.29 -0.79
CA THR A 4 -16.18 -3.63 -1.52
C THR A 4 -15.58 -2.40 -2.16
N LYS A 5 -16.44 -1.60 -2.76
CA LYS A 5 -15.95 -0.41 -3.37
C LYS A 5 -15.38 0.54 -2.37
N GLU A 6 -16.04 0.70 -1.27
CA GLU A 6 -15.59 1.62 -0.27
C GLU A 6 -14.29 1.16 0.33
N HIS A 7 -14.15 -0.14 0.56
CA HIS A 7 -12.91 -0.65 1.09
C HIS A 7 -11.78 -0.40 0.11
N ALA A 8 -12.02 -0.61 -1.16
CA ALA A 8 -10.97 -0.40 -2.14
C ALA A 8 -10.58 1.07 -2.16
N PHE A 9 -11.58 1.94 -2.07
CA PHE A 9 -11.28 3.35 -2.10
C PHE A 9 -10.51 3.78 -0.87
N GLU A 10 -10.88 3.26 0.28
CA GLU A 10 -10.17 3.58 1.50
C GLU A 10 -8.77 3.05 1.46
N SER A 11 -8.57 1.85 0.92
CA SER A 11 -7.25 1.30 0.82
C SER A 11 -6.36 2.13 -0.08
N ILE A 12 -6.91 2.59 -1.17
CA ILE A 12 -6.15 3.43 -2.08
C ILE A 12 -5.79 4.74 -1.41
N THR A 13 -6.73 5.32 -0.69
CA THR A 13 -6.46 6.58 -0.01
C THR A 13 -5.38 6.41 1.03
N GLU A 14 -5.42 5.33 1.78
CA GLU A 14 -4.41 5.08 2.77
C GLU A 14 -3.07 4.80 2.14
N ALA A 15 -3.07 4.07 1.03
CA ALA A 15 -1.82 3.80 0.34
C ALA A 15 -1.19 5.09 -0.15
N LEU A 16 -2.00 5.98 -0.69
CA LEU A 16 -1.48 7.26 -1.14
C LEU A 16 -0.92 8.07 0.01
N ALA A 17 -1.58 8.01 1.16
CA ALA A 17 -1.10 8.74 2.32
C ALA A 17 0.24 8.16 2.78
N LEU A 18 0.38 6.85 2.73
CA LEU A 18 1.64 6.24 3.09
C LEU A 18 2.74 6.65 2.13
N ILE A 19 2.44 6.67 0.85
CA ILE A 19 3.41 7.06 -0.14
C ILE A 19 3.83 8.51 0.09
N ASP A 20 2.86 9.38 0.33
CA ASP A 20 3.17 10.77 0.56
C ASP A 20 4.03 10.94 1.80
N ALA A 21 3.68 10.25 2.87
CA ALA A 21 4.44 10.37 4.11
C ALA A 21 5.85 9.82 3.91
N GLY A 22 5.96 8.70 3.20
CA GLY A 22 7.26 8.10 2.96
C GLY A 22 8.12 9.00 2.10
N LEU A 23 7.55 9.54 1.04
CA LEU A 23 8.30 10.42 0.18
C LEU A 23 8.74 11.67 0.92
N GLY A 24 7.84 12.25 1.72
CA GLY A 24 8.18 13.42 2.48
C GLY A 24 9.35 13.16 3.41
N ASN A 25 9.31 12.01 4.07
CA ASN A 25 10.38 11.66 4.97
C ASN A 25 11.69 11.45 4.21
N MET A 26 11.63 10.72 3.11
CA MET A 26 12.83 10.39 2.37
C MET A 26 13.44 11.60 1.69
N ARG A 27 12.62 12.54 1.29
CA ARG A 27 13.14 13.69 0.58
C ARG A 27 14.00 14.57 1.46
N HIS A 28 13.87 14.41 2.78
CA HIS A 28 14.66 15.21 3.67
C HIS A 28 15.92 14.47 4.11
N ARG A 29 16.15 13.29 3.58
CA ARG A 29 17.27 12.49 4.00
C ARG A 29 18.13 12.17 2.81
N GLU A 30 19.41 12.22 3.00
CA GLU A 30 20.31 11.91 1.92
C GLU A 30 20.49 10.43 1.74
N LEU A 31 20.32 9.70 2.81
CA LEU A 31 20.45 8.25 2.75
C LEU A 31 19.21 7.61 3.32
N VAL A 32 18.71 6.64 2.60
CA VAL A 32 17.56 5.90 3.05
C VAL A 32 17.91 4.43 2.88
N SER A 33 17.67 3.63 3.90
CA SER A 33 18.03 2.25 3.82
C SER A 33 17.08 1.48 2.93
N THR A 34 17.59 0.42 2.36
CA THR A 34 16.78 -0.44 1.52
C THR A 34 15.64 -1.02 2.33
N ASP A 35 15.88 -1.34 3.60
CA ASP A 35 14.85 -1.90 4.43
C ASP A 35 13.69 -0.94 4.61
N GLU A 36 13.99 0.34 4.77
CA GLU A 36 12.92 1.31 4.93
C GLU A 36 12.07 1.40 3.69
N VAL A 37 12.71 1.38 2.54
CA VAL A 37 11.96 1.46 1.29
C VAL A 37 11.15 0.20 1.10
N ALA A 38 11.73 -0.95 1.40
CA ALA A 38 11.03 -2.20 1.25
C ALA A 38 9.82 -2.24 2.18
N ASP A 39 9.97 -1.78 3.40
CA ASP A 39 8.85 -1.77 4.34
C ASP A 39 7.73 -0.90 3.83
N LEU A 40 8.06 0.28 3.32
CA LEU A 40 7.03 1.16 2.81
C LEU A 40 6.30 0.52 1.63
N LEU A 41 7.06 -0.06 0.73
CA LEU A 41 6.45 -0.69 -0.43
C LEU A 41 5.59 -1.87 -0.04
N LEU A 42 6.02 -2.63 0.95
CA LEU A 42 5.23 -3.76 1.41
C LEU A 42 3.94 -3.29 2.07
N ASP A 43 4.02 -2.21 2.82
CA ASP A 43 2.82 -1.68 3.45
C ASP A 43 1.83 -1.21 2.40
N VAL A 44 2.32 -0.49 1.40
CA VAL A 44 1.46 -0.01 0.34
C VAL A 44 0.87 -1.20 -0.41
N ARG A 45 1.70 -2.19 -0.69
CA ARG A 45 1.24 -3.35 -1.40
C ARG A 45 0.15 -4.06 -0.62
N THR A 46 0.32 -4.16 0.69
CA THR A 46 -0.66 -4.81 1.51
C THR A 46 -2.01 -4.10 1.42
N LEU A 47 -1.98 -2.78 1.49
CA LEU A 47 -3.22 -2.04 1.40
C LEU A 47 -3.88 -2.21 0.06
N LEU A 48 -3.10 -2.18 -1.00
CA LEU A 48 -3.67 -2.27 -2.33
C LEU A 48 -4.10 -3.68 -2.67
N ALA A 49 -3.53 -4.67 -2.01
CA ALA A 49 -3.86 -6.04 -2.32
C ALA A 49 -5.09 -6.54 -1.58
N ILE A 50 -5.52 -5.81 -0.58
CA ILE A 50 -6.66 -6.27 0.17
C ILE A 50 -7.83 -6.65 -0.70
N PRO A 51 -8.26 -5.81 -1.59
CA PRO A 51 -9.41 -6.19 -2.41
C PRO A 51 -9.12 -7.37 -3.31
N LEU A 52 -7.87 -7.61 -3.58
CA LEU A 52 -7.53 -8.68 -4.46
C LEU A 52 -7.43 -9.99 -3.74
N SER A 53 -7.34 -9.96 -2.45
CA SER A 53 -7.13 -11.19 -1.74
C SER A 53 -8.22 -12.18 -2.03
N GLU A 54 -9.42 -11.71 -2.26
CA GLU A 54 -10.47 -12.62 -2.60
C GLU A 54 -10.23 -13.24 -3.92
N ARG A 55 -9.76 -12.47 -4.87
CA ARG A 55 -9.52 -13.03 -6.15
C ARG A 55 -8.29 -13.87 -6.15
N ASP A 56 -7.36 -13.52 -5.30
CA ASP A 56 -6.19 -14.30 -5.23
C ASP A 56 -6.48 -15.70 -4.88
N SER A 57 -7.40 -15.91 -4.02
CA SER A 57 -7.69 -17.24 -3.64
C SER A 57 -8.14 -18.02 -4.85
N LEU A 58 -8.59 -17.34 -5.86
CA LEU A 58 -8.98 -18.04 -7.01
C LEU A 58 -7.83 -18.24 -7.93
N SER A 59 -7.05 -17.26 -8.08
CA SER A 59 -6.12 -17.36 -9.09
C SER A 59 -4.88 -17.97 -8.66
N VAL A 60 -4.64 -17.99 -7.52
CA VAL A 60 -3.53 -18.43 -7.10
C VAL A 60 -2.96 -19.42 -7.73
N ASN A 61 -3.09 -19.63 -8.19
CA ASN A 61 -2.39 -20.43 -8.74
C ASN A 61 -1.61 -20.90 -8.15
#